data_5a31faa4fc11d0a564924b0767f405dd
#
_entry.id   5a31faa4fc11d0a564924b0767f405dd
#
_cell.length_a   1.000
_cell.length_b   1.000
_cell.length_c   1.000
_cell.angle_alpha   90.00
_cell.angle_beta   90.00
_cell.angle_gamma   90.00
#
_symmetry.space_group_name_H-M   'P 1'
#
loop_
_entity.id
_entity.type
_entity.pdbx_description
1 polymer ?
#
loop_
_entity_poly.entity_id
_entity_poly.type
_entity_poly.pdbx_seq_one_letter_code
_entity_poly.pdbx_strand_id
1 'polypeptide(L)'
;MESRQIIEELIYKSCLAMDDKDFGGYLDLCDTAFHYVISAYSPEIRKNMIWLEHDREGMKSLFANLPKHNSDHSPLSRHATVYVVEEQDEGRKAKVTSALQVFKTSLDGGATELFAVGKMMDMVQMTAEGPKLLDRNIRLETRLFGFGYHIPF
;
A
#
# COMPACT_ATOMS: atom_id res chain seq x y z
N MET A 1 -12.45 20.45 4.84
CA MET A 1 -12.32 19.72 6.09
C MET A 1 -12.78 18.27 5.95
N GLU A 2 -14.00 18.12 5.55
CA GLU A 2 -14.55 16.77 5.34
C GLU A 2 -13.83 15.99 4.26
N SER A 3 -13.38 16.66 3.19
CA SER A 3 -12.66 16.01 2.10
C SER A 3 -11.35 15.40 2.57
N ARG A 4 -10.61 16.08 3.44
CA ARG A 4 -9.37 15.52 4.01
C ARG A 4 -9.67 14.27 4.85
N GLN A 5 -10.70 14.33 5.68
CA GLN A 5 -11.09 13.21 6.52
C GLN A 5 -11.50 11.99 5.68
N ILE A 6 -12.26 12.21 4.63
CA ILE A 6 -12.70 11.16 3.70
C ILE A 6 -11.49 10.51 3.02
N ILE A 7 -10.53 11.33 2.61
CA ILE A 7 -9.30 10.86 1.97
C ILE A 7 -8.45 10.05 2.97
N GLU A 8 -8.29 10.56 4.19
CA GLU A 8 -7.57 9.84 5.24
C GLU A 8 -8.21 8.48 5.52
N GLU A 9 -9.53 8.43 5.60
CA GLU A 9 -10.26 7.17 5.80
C GLU A 9 -9.96 6.18 4.68
N LEU A 10 -9.91 6.64 3.43
CA LEU A 10 -9.58 5.77 2.30
C LEU A 10 -8.20 5.12 2.49
N ILE A 11 -7.20 5.93 2.87
CA ILE A 11 -5.85 5.44 3.11
C ILE A 11 -5.85 4.39 4.22
N TYR A 12 -6.49 4.68 5.34
CA TYR A 12 -6.53 3.77 6.48
C TYR A 12 -7.33 2.50 6.20
N LYS A 13 -8.44 2.60 5.46
CA LYS A 13 -9.20 1.43 5.03
C LYS A 13 -8.37 0.51 4.14
N SER A 14 -7.52 1.07 3.29
CA SER A 14 -6.64 0.26 2.45
C SER A 14 -5.65 -0.54 3.29
N CYS A 15 -5.15 0.04 4.36
CA CYS A 15 -4.27 -0.67 5.30
C CYS A 15 -5.01 -1.80 6.01
N LEU A 16 -6.22 -1.53 6.49
CA LEU A 16 -7.03 -2.55 7.15
C LEU A 16 -7.38 -3.72 6.23
N ALA A 17 -7.75 -3.42 4.99
CA ALA A 17 -8.08 -4.45 4.01
C ALA A 17 -6.88 -5.38 3.76
N MET A 18 -5.69 -4.81 3.64
CA MET A 18 -4.48 -5.61 3.46
C MET A 18 -4.13 -6.43 4.69
N ASP A 19 -4.28 -5.86 5.88
CA ASP A 19 -4.03 -6.58 7.14
C ASP A 19 -4.98 -7.77 7.29
N ASP A 20 -6.23 -7.60 6.90
CA ASP A 20 -7.25 -8.64 6.97
C ASP A 20 -7.18 -9.61 5.79
N LYS A 21 -6.29 -9.38 4.85
CA LYS A 21 -6.19 -10.13 3.58
C LYS A 21 -7.51 -10.09 2.80
N ASP A 22 -8.25 -9.00 2.96
CA ASP A 22 -9.47 -8.72 2.21
C ASP A 22 -9.10 -8.04 0.89
N PHE A 23 -8.57 -8.82 -0.03
CA PHE A 23 -8.05 -8.30 -1.28
C PHE A 23 -9.14 -7.78 -2.21
N GLY A 24 -10.33 -8.40 -2.16
CA GLY A 24 -11.50 -7.89 -2.86
C GLY A 24 -11.90 -6.51 -2.35
N GLY A 25 -11.93 -6.34 -1.03
CA GLY A 25 -12.19 -5.05 -0.40
C GLY A 25 -11.15 -4.00 -0.77
N TYR A 26 -9.88 -4.40 -0.82
CA TYR A 26 -8.80 -3.49 -1.25
C TYR A 26 -9.03 -3.03 -2.69
N LEU A 27 -9.33 -3.94 -3.60
CA LEU A 27 -9.56 -3.60 -5.02
C LEU A 27 -10.78 -2.71 -5.20
N ASP A 28 -11.78 -2.85 -4.34
CA ASP A 28 -12.97 -1.98 -4.36
C ASP A 28 -12.62 -0.53 -3.97
N LEU A 29 -11.55 -0.31 -3.26
CA LEU A 29 -11.04 1.02 -2.93
C LEU A 29 -10.24 1.64 -4.09
N CYS A 30 -9.91 0.84 -5.10
CA CYS A 30 -9.08 1.26 -6.22
C CYS A 30 -9.90 1.64 -7.43
N ASP A 31 -9.47 2.69 -8.12
CA ASP A 31 -10.03 3.07 -9.41
C ASP A 31 -9.72 1.99 -10.46
N THR A 32 -10.51 1.97 -11.53
CA THR A 32 -10.28 1.04 -12.65
C THR A 32 -8.93 1.26 -13.31
N ALA A 33 -8.40 2.48 -13.25
CA ALA A 33 -7.09 2.85 -13.80
C ALA A 33 -5.96 2.77 -12.77
N PHE A 34 -6.17 2.06 -11.66
CA PHE A 34 -5.22 1.96 -10.56
C PHE A 34 -3.86 1.44 -11.02
N HIS A 35 -2.82 2.08 -10.52
CA HIS A 35 -1.42 1.69 -10.75
C HIS A 35 -0.70 1.60 -9.41
N TYR A 36 0.03 0.51 -9.20
CA TYR A 36 0.70 0.20 -7.94
C TYR A 36 2.18 -0.07 -8.18
N VAL A 37 3.03 0.58 -7.40
CA VAL A 37 4.48 0.41 -7.48
C VAL A 37 5.06 0.28 -6.08
N ILE A 38 5.96 -0.68 -5.89
CA ILE A 38 6.85 -0.71 -4.74
C ILE A 38 8.26 -0.42 -5.26
N SER A 39 8.90 0.59 -4.68
CA SER A 39 10.25 0.98 -5.06
C SER A 39 11.12 1.19 -3.83
N ALA A 40 12.43 1.10 -4.04
CA ALA A 40 13.43 1.44 -3.02
C ALA A 40 14.63 2.04 -3.72
N TYR A 41 15.25 3.06 -3.11
CA TYR A 41 16.46 3.66 -3.64
C TYR A 41 17.66 2.77 -3.29
N SER A 42 18.46 2.44 -4.31
CA SER A 42 19.72 1.71 -4.10
C SER A 42 20.90 2.70 -4.20
N PRO A 43 21.57 3.00 -3.09
CA PRO A 43 22.75 3.89 -3.14
C PRO A 43 23.92 3.27 -3.88
N GLU A 44 24.00 1.95 -3.95
CA GLU A 44 25.07 1.23 -4.64
C GLU A 44 25.07 1.52 -6.14
N ILE A 45 23.91 1.54 -6.75
CA ILE A 45 23.76 1.83 -8.18
C ILE A 45 23.16 3.22 -8.44
N ARG A 46 22.87 3.98 -7.39
CA ARG A 46 22.31 5.35 -7.44
C ARG A 46 21.03 5.44 -8.26
N LYS A 47 20.17 4.43 -8.12
CA LYS A 47 18.89 4.36 -8.84
C LYS A 47 17.80 3.83 -7.93
N ASN A 48 16.55 4.19 -8.26
CA ASN A 48 15.40 3.54 -7.67
C ASN A 48 15.26 2.16 -8.27
N MET A 49 15.07 1.16 -7.41
CA MET A 49 14.75 -0.19 -7.82
C MET A 49 13.26 -0.38 -7.71
N ILE A 50 12.65 -0.91 -8.75
CA ILE A 50 11.24 -1.27 -8.73
C ILE A 50 11.14 -2.74 -8.37
N TRP A 51 10.50 -3.04 -7.23
CA TRP A 51 10.33 -4.39 -6.74
C TRP A 51 9.06 -5.04 -7.25
N LEU A 52 8.04 -4.21 -7.49
CA LEU A 52 6.75 -4.68 -7.94
C LEU A 52 6.05 -3.52 -8.66
N GLU A 53 5.43 -3.83 -9.79
CA GLU A 53 4.63 -2.84 -10.52
C GLU A 53 3.50 -3.55 -11.23
N HIS A 54 2.26 -3.10 -10.96
CA HIS A 54 1.06 -3.68 -11.56
C HIS A 54 -0.02 -2.62 -11.74
N ASP A 55 -0.86 -2.83 -12.75
CA ASP A 55 -2.15 -2.16 -12.83
C ASP A 55 -3.18 -2.93 -11.97
N ARG A 56 -4.44 -2.50 -12.01
CA ARG A 56 -5.49 -3.12 -11.17
C ARG A 56 -5.67 -4.61 -11.50
N GLU A 57 -5.66 -4.97 -12.77
CA GLU A 57 -5.79 -6.37 -13.18
C GLU A 57 -4.57 -7.20 -12.75
N GLY A 58 -3.38 -6.63 -12.85
CA GLY A 58 -2.17 -7.27 -12.36
C GLY A 58 -2.22 -7.53 -10.86
N MET A 59 -2.75 -6.58 -10.09
CA MET A 59 -2.93 -6.75 -8.64
C MET A 59 -3.95 -7.85 -8.34
N LYS A 60 -5.03 -7.90 -9.10
CA LYS A 60 -6.04 -8.95 -8.95
C LYS A 60 -5.43 -10.34 -9.17
N SER A 61 -4.61 -10.48 -10.21
CA SER A 61 -3.91 -11.72 -10.51
C SER A 61 -2.92 -12.08 -9.40
N LEU A 62 -2.18 -11.10 -8.92
CA LEU A 62 -1.24 -11.30 -7.80
C LEU A 62 -1.95 -11.83 -6.57
N PHE A 63 -3.06 -11.20 -6.18
CA PHE A 63 -3.84 -11.63 -5.01
C PHE A 63 -4.38 -13.04 -5.17
N ALA A 64 -4.82 -13.40 -6.36
CA ALA A 64 -5.34 -14.74 -6.63
C ALA A 64 -4.26 -15.83 -6.49
N ASN A 65 -2.99 -15.47 -6.70
CA ASN A 65 -1.87 -16.41 -6.66
C ASN A 65 -1.11 -16.42 -5.32
N LEU A 66 -1.42 -15.50 -4.40
CA LEU A 66 -0.72 -15.43 -3.12
C LEU A 66 -0.74 -16.74 -2.31
N PRO A 67 -1.87 -17.47 -2.23
CA PRO A 67 -1.86 -18.72 -1.49
C PRO A 67 -0.85 -19.75 -1.99
N LYS A 68 -0.45 -19.65 -3.26
CA LYS A 68 0.53 -20.57 -3.87
C LYS A 68 1.97 -20.10 -3.67
N HIS A 69 2.20 -18.80 -3.58
CA HIS A 69 3.55 -18.22 -3.62
C HIS A 69 4.04 -17.69 -2.28
N ASN A 70 3.12 -17.33 -1.39
CA ASN A 70 3.49 -16.78 -0.09
C ASN A 70 3.68 -17.91 0.91
N SER A 71 4.92 -18.19 1.30
CA SER A 71 5.24 -19.24 2.27
C SER A 71 5.32 -18.73 3.70
N ASP A 72 5.48 -17.43 3.91
CA ASP A 72 5.47 -16.83 5.24
C ASP A 72 4.06 -16.31 5.54
N HIS A 73 3.37 -16.97 6.46
CA HIS A 73 2.00 -16.64 6.84
C HIS A 73 1.90 -15.81 8.11
N SER A 74 3.01 -15.28 8.59
CA SER A 74 3.03 -14.40 9.75
C SER A 74 2.15 -13.17 9.52
N PRO A 75 1.30 -12.79 10.49
CA PRO A 75 0.46 -11.61 10.30
C PRO A 75 1.27 -10.33 10.15
N LEU A 76 0.83 -9.49 9.23
CA LEU A 76 1.38 -8.15 9.05
C LEU A 76 0.37 -7.12 9.53
N SER A 77 0.86 -6.07 10.15
CA SER A 77 0.05 -4.94 10.59
C SER A 77 0.65 -3.66 10.02
N ARG A 78 -0.13 -2.94 9.21
CA ARG A 78 0.29 -1.71 8.55
C ARG A 78 -0.18 -0.53 9.37
N HIS A 79 0.76 0.34 9.73
CA HIS A 79 0.49 1.57 10.46
C HIS A 79 0.85 2.73 9.55
N ALA A 80 -0.14 3.48 9.16
CA ALA A 80 0.05 4.64 8.29
C ALA A 80 -0.31 5.91 9.04
N THR A 81 0.42 6.98 8.75
CA THR A 81 0.11 8.32 9.22
C THR A 81 0.08 9.24 8.01
N VAL A 82 -1.07 9.84 7.73
CA VAL A 82 -1.20 10.79 6.64
C VAL A 82 -0.57 12.11 7.08
N TYR A 83 0.46 12.54 6.35
CA TYR A 83 1.16 13.78 6.63
C TYR A 83 0.57 14.95 5.86
N VAL A 84 0.40 14.79 4.55
CA VAL A 84 0.03 15.88 3.65
C VAL A 84 -1.05 15.41 2.69
N VAL A 85 -2.09 16.23 2.52
CA VAL A 85 -3.09 16.06 1.48
C VAL A 85 -3.09 17.32 0.64
N GLU A 86 -2.73 17.20 -0.63
CA GLU A 86 -2.70 18.32 -1.57
C GLU A 86 -3.81 18.12 -2.59
N GLU A 87 -4.87 18.92 -2.49
CA GLU A 87 -5.95 18.89 -3.47
C GLU A 87 -5.46 19.47 -4.79
N GLN A 88 -5.85 18.85 -5.88
CA GLN A 88 -5.50 19.24 -7.23
C GLN A 88 -6.76 19.22 -8.09
N ASP A 89 -6.67 19.84 -9.26
CA ASP A 89 -7.71 19.77 -10.28
C ASP A 89 -9.08 20.13 -9.72
N GLU A 90 -9.14 21.27 -8.99
CA GLU A 90 -10.35 21.80 -8.37
C GLU A 90 -11.03 20.81 -7.42
N GLY A 91 -10.23 20.06 -6.68
CA GLY A 91 -10.72 19.08 -5.71
C GLY A 91 -11.11 17.73 -6.29
N ARG A 92 -10.91 17.53 -7.59
CA ARG A 92 -11.22 16.23 -8.22
C ARG A 92 -10.16 15.18 -7.93
N LYS A 93 -8.95 15.60 -7.61
CA LYS A 93 -7.82 14.73 -7.26
C LYS A 93 -7.14 15.24 -6.01
N ALA A 94 -6.45 14.35 -5.33
CA ALA A 94 -5.61 14.70 -4.19
C ALA A 94 -4.35 13.86 -4.20
N LYS A 95 -3.22 14.53 -4.00
CA LYS A 95 -1.94 13.86 -3.77
C LYS A 95 -1.76 13.70 -2.27
N VAL A 96 -1.52 12.48 -1.81
CA VAL A 96 -1.43 12.16 -0.39
C VAL A 96 -0.07 11.57 -0.09
N THR A 97 0.61 12.13 0.90
CA THR A 97 1.88 11.59 1.39
C THR A 97 1.67 11.06 2.80
N SER A 98 2.00 9.80 3.00
CA SER A 98 1.86 9.13 4.30
C SER A 98 3.14 8.43 4.69
N ALA A 99 3.42 8.38 5.99
CA ALA A 99 4.41 7.45 6.51
C ALA A 99 3.80 6.06 6.57
N LEU A 100 4.62 5.04 6.36
CA LEU A 100 4.19 3.65 6.47
C LEU A 100 5.17 2.86 7.30
N GLN A 101 4.63 2.15 8.30
CA GLN A 101 5.34 1.17 9.09
C GLN A 101 4.59 -0.15 8.97
N VAL A 102 5.30 -1.23 8.73
CA VAL A 102 4.71 -2.57 8.67
C VAL A 102 5.35 -3.41 9.74
N PHE A 103 4.54 -3.95 10.63
CA PHE A 103 4.97 -4.84 11.70
C PHE A 103 4.62 -6.27 11.34
N LYS A 104 5.47 -7.20 11.74
CA LYS A 104 5.26 -8.62 11.51
C LYS A 104 5.27 -9.32 12.86
N THR A 105 4.23 -10.12 13.11
CA THR A 105 4.11 -10.91 14.33
C THR A 105 4.34 -12.37 13.99
N SER A 106 5.16 -13.06 14.79
CA SER A 106 5.43 -14.48 14.57
C SER A 106 4.14 -15.30 14.69
N LEU A 107 4.09 -16.44 14.00
CA LEU A 107 2.90 -17.29 13.97
C LEU A 107 2.46 -17.78 15.35
N ASP A 108 3.40 -17.95 16.26
CA ASP A 108 3.08 -18.32 17.65
C ASP A 108 2.61 -17.14 18.51
N GLY A 109 2.60 -15.93 17.93
CA GLY A 109 2.21 -14.71 18.65
C GLY A 109 3.23 -14.21 19.64
N GLY A 110 4.42 -14.82 19.69
CA GLY A 110 5.42 -14.53 20.71
C GLY A 110 6.23 -13.27 20.48
N ALA A 111 6.37 -12.80 19.27
CA ALA A 111 7.20 -11.63 18.97
C ALA A 111 6.61 -10.82 17.83
N THR A 112 6.63 -9.50 18.00
CA THR A 112 6.28 -8.54 16.94
C THR A 112 7.51 -7.68 16.67
N GLU A 113 7.87 -7.54 15.40
CA GLU A 113 9.02 -6.74 14.99
C GLU A 113 8.65 -5.79 13.87
N LEU A 114 9.41 -4.71 13.75
CA LEU A 114 9.28 -3.80 12.63
C LEU A 114 9.84 -4.49 11.39
N PHE A 115 9.00 -4.65 10.35
CA PHE A 115 9.33 -5.42 9.16
C PHE A 115 9.73 -4.53 7.98
N ALA A 116 9.03 -3.41 7.78
CA ALA A 116 9.30 -2.49 6.68
C ALA A 116 8.93 -1.07 7.06
N VAL A 117 9.68 -0.12 6.54
CA VAL A 117 9.46 1.32 6.74
C VAL A 117 9.58 2.02 5.40
N GLY A 118 8.69 2.96 5.16
CA GLY A 118 8.73 3.77 3.95
C GLY A 118 7.70 4.88 3.94
N LYS A 119 7.46 5.38 2.75
CA LYS A 119 6.44 6.39 2.47
C LYS A 119 5.46 5.84 1.44
N MET A 120 4.19 6.17 1.61
CA MET A 120 3.18 5.95 0.58
C MET A 120 2.89 7.28 -0.10
N MET A 121 3.02 7.30 -1.42
CA MET A 121 2.65 8.43 -2.24
C MET A 121 1.45 8.00 -3.06
N ASP A 122 0.30 8.54 -2.73
CA ASP A 122 -0.95 8.16 -3.37
C ASP A 122 -1.53 9.31 -4.18
N MET A 123 -2.16 8.97 -5.30
CA MET A 123 -3.05 9.87 -6.00
C MET A 123 -4.47 9.34 -5.81
N VAL A 124 -5.34 10.19 -5.30
CA VAL A 124 -6.73 9.85 -5.05
C VAL A 124 -7.60 10.55 -6.08
N GLN A 125 -8.52 9.81 -6.69
CA GLN A 125 -9.51 10.34 -7.63
C GLN A 125 -10.86 10.41 -6.92
N MET A 126 -11.46 11.59 -6.92
CA MET A 126 -12.83 11.73 -6.40
C MET A 126 -13.80 11.25 -7.49
N THR A 127 -14.70 10.36 -7.11
CA THR A 127 -15.71 9.79 -8.02
C THR A 127 -17.10 9.98 -7.45
N ALA A 128 -18.13 9.67 -8.25
CA ALA A 128 -19.51 9.71 -7.78
C ALA A 128 -19.74 8.75 -6.59
N GLU A 129 -18.93 7.72 -6.46
CA GLU A 129 -19.00 6.74 -5.38
C GLU A 129 -18.07 7.06 -4.21
N GLY A 130 -17.44 8.25 -4.25
CA GLY A 130 -16.46 8.66 -3.25
C GLY A 130 -15.04 8.59 -3.76
N PRO A 131 -14.05 8.76 -2.87
CA PRO A 131 -12.65 8.72 -3.29
C PRO A 131 -12.20 7.29 -3.62
N LYS A 132 -11.35 7.18 -4.64
CA LYS A 132 -10.73 5.91 -5.06
C LYS A 132 -9.23 6.11 -5.21
N LEU A 133 -8.45 5.07 -4.94
CA LEU A 133 -7.01 5.09 -5.19
C LEU A 133 -6.77 4.98 -6.69
N LEU A 134 -6.11 5.98 -7.24
CA LEU A 134 -5.73 6.01 -8.66
C LEU A 134 -4.30 5.54 -8.85
N ASP A 135 -3.40 5.94 -7.94
CA ASP A 135 -1.98 5.59 -7.97
C ASP A 135 -1.50 5.35 -6.55
N ARG A 136 -0.67 4.34 -6.38
CA ARG A 136 0.03 4.13 -5.11
C ARG A 136 1.48 3.77 -5.39
N ASN A 137 2.38 4.59 -4.88
CA ASN A 137 3.81 4.32 -4.91
C ASN A 137 4.28 4.13 -3.47
N ILE A 138 4.67 2.90 -3.14
CA ILE A 138 5.29 2.59 -1.85
C ILE A 138 6.79 2.73 -2.03
N ARG A 139 7.36 3.76 -1.42
CA ARG A 139 8.80 3.97 -1.46
C ARG A 139 9.40 3.48 -0.15
N LEU A 140 10.13 2.38 -0.20
CA LEU A 140 10.67 1.73 0.99
C LEU A 140 12.07 2.24 1.33
N GLU A 141 12.33 2.39 2.62
CA GLU A 141 13.67 2.47 3.17
C GLU A 141 14.25 1.07 3.35
N THR A 142 13.39 0.11 3.70
CA THR A 142 13.76 -1.29 3.88
C THR A 142 13.99 -1.92 2.51
N ARG A 143 15.15 -2.53 2.30
CA ARG A 143 15.52 -3.13 1.02
C ARG A 143 15.62 -4.65 1.06
N LEU A 144 15.69 -5.24 2.26
CA LEU A 144 15.84 -6.68 2.44
C LEU A 144 14.67 -7.22 3.27
N PHE A 145 14.05 -8.27 2.76
CA PHE A 145 12.95 -8.94 3.43
C PHE A 145 13.31 -10.40 3.70
N GLY A 146 12.64 -10.98 4.68
CA GLY A 146 12.80 -12.39 4.97
C GLY A 146 12.28 -13.28 3.85
N PHE A 147 12.59 -14.55 3.96
CA PHE A 147 12.19 -15.57 2.99
C PHE A 147 10.68 -15.73 2.96
N GLY A 148 10.14 -15.97 1.76
CA GLY A 148 8.75 -16.36 1.59
C GLY A 148 7.73 -15.22 1.63
N TYR A 149 8.18 -13.97 1.62
CA TYR A 149 7.28 -12.83 1.62
C TYR A 149 6.97 -12.40 0.18
N HIS A 150 5.69 -12.39 -0.18
CA HIS A 150 5.22 -12.01 -1.51
C HIS A 150 4.02 -11.06 -1.51
N ILE A 151 3.52 -10.69 -0.35
CA ILE A 151 2.34 -9.82 -0.23
C ILE A 151 2.73 -8.35 -0.44
N PRO A 152 1.99 -7.56 -1.26
CA PRO A 152 2.24 -6.12 -1.38
C PRO A 152 1.90 -5.37 -0.09
N PHE A 153 2.42 -4.18 0.03
CA PHE A 153 2.18 -3.32 1.20
C PHE A 153 0.94 -2.46 1.08
#